data_45e82e426c038dfc8b9eb2a16ad79518
#
_entry.id   45e82e426c038dfc8b9eb2a16ad79518
#
_cell.length_a   1.000
_cell.length_b   1.000
_cell.length_c   1.000
_cell.angle_alpha   90.00
_cell.angle_beta   90.00
_cell.angle_gamma   90.00
#
_symmetry.space_group_name_H-M   'P 1'
#
loop_
_entity.id
_entity.type
_entity.pdbx_description
1 polymer ?
#
loop_
_entity_poly.entity_id
_entity_poly.type
_entity_poly.pdbx_seq_one_letter_code
_entity_poly.pdbx_strand_id
1 'polypeptide(L)'
;MTVAAPERAGGPWLYAGGPYPTAPAPVRPAAVLFDRDGTLVADVPYNGDPARVAPMPGARAALDALRGRGIPVGVVSNQSGVARGLLTRGQVEAVQRRVEELLGPFAVWAVCPHGPADGCGCRKPAPGLVLAACRRLGVAPEDTAVVGDIGADLGAARAAGARGVLVPTPVTRPEEIAAAPCRAADLPDAVRQLLGRPSSAEPVR
;
A
#
# COMPACT_ATOMS: atom_id res chain seq x y z
N MET A 1 -13.70 58.19 -22.37
CA MET A 1 -14.12 57.30 -21.28
C MET A 1 -13.55 55.91 -21.59
N THR A 2 -12.46 55.57 -20.97
CA THR A 2 -11.77 54.30 -21.20
C THR A 2 -12.33 53.31 -20.18
N VAL A 3 -13.03 52.29 -20.65
CA VAL A 3 -13.55 51.22 -19.82
C VAL A 3 -12.38 50.31 -19.41
N ALA A 4 -12.05 50.25 -18.15
CA ALA A 4 -11.08 49.34 -17.60
C ALA A 4 -11.56 47.87 -17.77
N ALA A 5 -10.68 47.01 -18.27
CA ALA A 5 -10.95 45.58 -18.37
C ALA A 5 -11.12 44.97 -16.96
N PRO A 6 -12.00 43.98 -16.75
CA PRO A 6 -12.18 43.37 -15.44
C PRO A 6 -10.88 42.63 -15.03
N GLU A 7 -10.38 42.94 -13.85
CA GLU A 7 -9.30 42.22 -13.19
C GLU A 7 -9.68 40.72 -13.13
N ARG A 8 -8.77 39.89 -13.67
CA ARG A 8 -8.88 38.43 -13.51
C ARG A 8 -8.88 38.13 -12.02
N ALA A 9 -9.89 37.43 -11.56
CA ALA A 9 -10.01 36.97 -10.18
C ALA A 9 -8.68 36.27 -9.80
N GLY A 10 -7.93 36.88 -8.90
CA GLY A 10 -6.71 36.32 -8.34
C GLY A 10 -7.03 35.02 -7.59
N GLY A 11 -6.08 34.09 -7.60
CA GLY A 11 -6.18 32.85 -6.84
C GLY A 11 -6.38 33.10 -5.33
N PRO A 12 -6.59 32.04 -4.54
CA PRO A 12 -6.87 32.17 -3.13
C PRO A 12 -5.73 32.91 -2.40
N TRP A 13 -6.11 33.82 -1.52
CA TRP A 13 -5.16 34.54 -0.69
C TRP A 13 -4.75 33.62 0.47
N LEU A 14 -3.46 33.32 0.58
CA LEU A 14 -2.90 32.51 1.64
C LEU A 14 -2.23 33.43 2.67
N TYR A 15 -2.69 33.35 3.90
CA TYR A 15 -2.08 34.08 5.01
C TYR A 15 -1.31 33.08 5.88
N ALA A 16 -0.10 33.44 6.27
CA ALA A 16 0.63 32.70 7.29
C ALA A 16 -0.13 32.80 8.61
N GLY A 17 -0.56 31.67 9.14
CA GLY A 17 -1.09 31.57 10.50
C GLY A 17 0.00 31.81 11.55
N GLY A 18 -0.39 32.01 12.82
CA GLY A 18 0.54 32.08 13.94
C GLY A 18 1.41 30.83 14.08
N PRO A 19 2.32 30.76 15.07
CA PRO A 19 3.29 29.67 15.18
C PRO A 19 2.60 28.30 15.23
N TYR A 20 2.77 27.54 14.13
CA TYR A 20 2.35 26.15 14.07
C TYR A 20 3.31 25.31 14.90
N PRO A 21 2.83 24.28 15.63
CA PRO A 21 3.72 23.29 16.22
C PRO A 21 4.60 22.67 15.12
N THR A 22 5.90 22.74 15.28
CA THR A 22 6.90 22.41 14.28
C THR A 22 7.11 20.91 14.03
N ALA A 23 6.28 20.05 14.59
CA ALA A 23 6.21 18.64 14.25
C ALA A 23 4.74 18.24 14.05
N PRO A 24 4.29 17.98 12.83
CA PRO A 24 3.02 17.31 12.64
C PRO A 24 3.11 15.97 13.38
N ALA A 25 2.12 15.68 14.23
CA ALA A 25 1.94 14.34 14.76
C ALA A 25 2.01 13.36 13.57
N PRO A 26 2.62 12.18 13.70
CA PRO A 26 2.69 11.23 12.61
C PRO A 26 1.26 10.96 12.14
N VAL A 27 0.94 11.42 10.95
CA VAL A 27 -0.38 11.23 10.36
C VAL A 27 -0.54 9.74 10.13
N ARG A 28 -1.47 9.13 10.87
CA ARG A 28 -1.83 7.72 10.66
C ARG A 28 -2.40 7.59 9.26
N PRO A 29 -2.04 6.55 8.50
CA PRO A 29 -2.60 6.37 7.17
C PRO A 29 -4.12 6.16 7.26
N ALA A 30 -4.85 6.75 6.31
CA ALA A 30 -6.29 6.54 6.14
C ALA A 30 -6.59 5.13 5.61
N ALA A 31 -5.64 4.49 4.93
CA ALA A 31 -5.69 3.09 4.51
C ALA A 31 -4.29 2.51 4.37
N VAL A 32 -4.16 1.18 4.49
CA VAL A 32 -2.92 0.46 4.20
C VAL A 32 -3.19 -0.61 3.15
N LEU A 33 -2.43 -0.56 2.06
CA LEU A 33 -2.47 -1.52 0.98
C LEU A 33 -1.23 -2.42 1.07
N PHE A 34 -1.42 -3.71 0.88
CA PHE A 34 -0.36 -4.70 0.94
C PHE A 34 -0.18 -5.39 -0.42
N ASP A 35 1.05 -5.69 -0.80
CA ASP A 35 1.25 -6.75 -1.78
C ASP A 35 0.83 -8.09 -1.18
N ARG A 36 0.55 -9.08 -2.06
CA ARG A 36 0.14 -10.42 -1.64
C ARG A 36 1.32 -11.36 -1.46
N ASP A 37 1.99 -11.65 -2.56
CA ASP A 37 3.03 -12.69 -2.65
C ASP A 37 4.38 -12.16 -2.16
N GLY A 38 5.03 -12.85 -1.22
CA GLY A 38 6.23 -12.35 -0.55
C GLY A 38 5.96 -11.35 0.58
N THR A 39 4.74 -10.84 0.70
CA THR A 39 4.35 -9.85 1.74
C THR A 39 3.34 -10.42 2.72
N LEU A 40 2.10 -10.67 2.30
CA LEU A 40 1.07 -11.26 3.17
C LEU A 40 1.16 -12.78 3.26
N VAL A 41 1.53 -13.42 2.16
CA VAL A 41 1.69 -14.87 2.05
C VAL A 41 3.03 -15.20 1.39
N ALA A 42 3.55 -16.39 1.69
CA ALA A 42 4.77 -16.90 1.07
C ALA A 42 4.64 -16.88 -0.46
N ASP A 43 5.67 -16.41 -1.14
CA ASP A 43 5.67 -16.39 -2.60
C ASP A 43 5.79 -17.82 -3.15
N VAL A 44 4.78 -18.18 -3.92
CA VAL A 44 4.74 -19.42 -4.66
C VAL A 44 4.47 -19.06 -6.13
N PRO A 45 5.45 -19.21 -7.03
CA PRO A 45 5.32 -18.79 -8.40
C PRO A 45 4.05 -19.33 -9.08
N TYR A 46 3.24 -18.41 -9.62
CA TYR A 46 1.98 -18.70 -10.32
C TYR A 46 1.03 -19.61 -9.53
N ASN A 47 0.89 -19.36 -8.22
CA ASN A 47 0.02 -20.18 -7.37
C ASN A 47 -1.46 -20.01 -7.73
N GLY A 48 -2.06 -21.08 -8.25
CA GLY A 48 -3.51 -21.22 -8.47
C GLY A 48 -4.20 -22.19 -7.50
N ASP A 49 -3.45 -22.74 -6.53
CA ASP A 49 -3.93 -23.72 -5.56
C ASP A 49 -4.08 -23.09 -4.17
N PRO A 50 -5.30 -22.95 -3.65
CA PRO A 50 -5.55 -22.43 -2.29
C PRO A 50 -4.84 -23.22 -1.17
N ALA A 51 -4.60 -24.53 -1.35
CA ALA A 51 -3.93 -25.35 -0.35
C ALA A 51 -2.47 -24.95 -0.11
N ARG A 52 -1.85 -24.27 -1.08
CA ARG A 52 -0.46 -23.79 -1.01
C ARG A 52 -0.32 -22.40 -0.39
N VAL A 53 -1.41 -21.78 0.03
CA VAL A 53 -1.38 -20.46 0.68
C VAL A 53 -0.90 -20.60 2.11
N ALA A 54 0.25 -20.00 2.41
CA ALA A 54 0.84 -19.95 3.74
C ALA A 54 1.07 -18.48 4.15
N PRO A 55 0.45 -17.99 5.24
CA PRO A 55 0.69 -16.63 5.72
C PRO A 55 2.15 -16.37 6.09
N MET A 56 2.63 -15.17 5.78
CA MET A 56 3.92 -14.71 6.28
C MET A 56 3.89 -14.54 7.82
N PRO A 57 5.03 -14.76 8.50
CA PRO A 57 5.11 -14.57 9.94
C PRO A 57 4.62 -13.18 10.36
N GLY A 58 3.73 -13.12 11.33
CA GLY A 58 3.19 -11.86 11.86
C GLY A 58 2.13 -11.17 10.98
N ALA A 59 1.81 -11.66 9.78
CA ALA A 59 0.85 -11.03 8.88
C ALA A 59 -0.52 -10.82 9.53
N ARG A 60 -1.07 -11.84 10.18
CA ARG A 60 -2.37 -11.76 10.88
C ARG A 60 -2.35 -10.68 11.97
N ALA A 61 -1.33 -10.68 12.83
CA ALA A 61 -1.21 -9.71 13.92
C ALA A 61 -1.06 -8.27 13.41
N ALA A 62 -0.29 -8.07 12.33
CA ALA A 62 -0.13 -6.77 11.68
C ALA A 62 -1.46 -6.23 11.14
N LEU A 63 -2.24 -7.07 10.44
CA LEU A 63 -3.54 -6.70 9.92
C LEU A 63 -4.57 -6.41 11.04
N ASP A 64 -4.59 -7.23 12.08
CA ASP A 64 -5.48 -7.04 13.23
C ASP A 64 -5.16 -5.76 14.00
N ALA A 65 -3.88 -5.36 14.08
CA ALA A 65 -3.47 -4.09 14.69
C ALA A 65 -3.97 -2.85 13.91
N LEU A 66 -4.07 -2.93 12.59
CA LEU A 66 -4.67 -1.87 11.75
C LEU A 66 -6.19 -1.85 11.88
N ARG A 67 -6.83 -3.02 11.77
CA ARG A 67 -8.29 -3.17 11.90
C ARG A 67 -8.79 -2.70 13.25
N GLY A 68 -8.07 -3.04 14.33
CA GLY A 68 -8.39 -2.59 15.70
C GLY A 68 -8.33 -1.07 15.88
N ARG A 69 -7.77 -0.36 14.90
CA ARG A 69 -7.74 1.12 14.85
C ARG A 69 -8.68 1.70 13.82
N GLY A 70 -9.53 0.87 13.21
CA GLY A 70 -10.47 1.29 12.17
C GLY A 70 -9.79 1.65 10.83
N ILE A 71 -8.53 1.27 10.63
CA ILE A 71 -7.80 1.55 9.39
C ILE A 71 -8.12 0.43 8.38
N PRO A 72 -8.76 0.74 7.24
CA PRO A 72 -9.04 -0.23 6.21
C PRO A 72 -7.75 -0.80 5.61
N VAL A 73 -7.75 -2.11 5.38
CA VAL A 73 -6.66 -2.83 4.75
C VAL A 73 -7.10 -3.35 3.39
N GLY A 74 -6.21 -3.26 2.41
CA GLY A 74 -6.47 -3.74 1.05
C GLY A 74 -5.27 -4.48 0.46
N VAL A 75 -5.48 -5.10 -0.70
CA VAL A 75 -4.44 -5.83 -1.43
C VAL A 75 -4.26 -5.26 -2.83
N VAL A 76 -3.00 -5.08 -3.26
CA VAL A 76 -2.60 -4.63 -4.60
C VAL A 76 -1.60 -5.63 -5.18
N SER A 77 -2.02 -6.49 -6.10
CA SER A 77 -1.22 -7.65 -6.53
C SER A 77 -1.06 -7.74 -8.05
N ASN A 78 0.17 -8.05 -8.50
CA ASN A 78 0.48 -8.37 -9.89
C ASN A 78 0.34 -9.88 -10.13
N GLN A 79 -0.60 -10.29 -10.99
CA GLN A 79 -0.87 -11.70 -11.30
C GLN A 79 -0.63 -12.00 -12.78
N SER A 80 0.62 -11.84 -13.22
CA SER A 80 1.01 -12.02 -14.63
C SER A 80 0.86 -13.44 -15.17
N GLY A 81 0.65 -14.43 -14.31
CA GLY A 81 0.30 -15.79 -14.71
C GLY A 81 -0.98 -15.87 -15.54
N VAL A 82 -1.90 -14.90 -15.36
CA VAL A 82 -3.13 -14.82 -16.15
C VAL A 82 -2.81 -14.49 -17.61
N ALA A 83 -2.05 -13.43 -17.88
CA ALA A 83 -1.63 -13.07 -19.24
C ALA A 83 -0.79 -14.17 -19.90
N ARG A 84 -0.09 -14.98 -19.13
CA ARG A 84 0.72 -16.12 -19.60
C ARG A 84 -0.10 -17.41 -19.82
N GLY A 85 -1.40 -17.42 -19.52
CA GLY A 85 -2.23 -18.61 -19.58
C GLY A 85 -1.91 -19.67 -18.51
N LEU A 86 -1.10 -19.33 -17.50
CA LEU A 86 -0.72 -20.23 -16.40
C LEU A 86 -1.74 -20.23 -15.26
N LEU A 87 -2.56 -19.17 -15.19
CA LEU A 87 -3.61 -19.00 -14.20
C LEU A 87 -4.90 -18.56 -14.87
N THR A 88 -6.01 -19.09 -14.39
CA THR A 88 -7.34 -18.57 -14.70
C THR A 88 -7.74 -17.52 -13.65
N ARG A 89 -8.69 -16.66 -14.00
CA ARG A 89 -9.31 -15.72 -13.04
C ARG A 89 -9.89 -16.45 -11.83
N GLY A 90 -10.58 -17.58 -12.05
CA GLY A 90 -11.17 -18.37 -10.98
C GLY A 90 -10.14 -18.92 -9.99
N GLN A 91 -8.95 -19.31 -10.46
CA GLN A 91 -7.85 -19.74 -9.58
C GLN A 91 -7.30 -18.57 -8.75
N VAL A 92 -7.12 -17.39 -9.35
CA VAL A 92 -6.70 -16.19 -8.60
C VAL A 92 -7.73 -15.85 -7.53
N GLU A 93 -9.02 -15.88 -7.85
CA GLU A 93 -10.11 -15.62 -6.89
C GLU A 93 -10.21 -16.71 -5.80
N ALA A 94 -9.89 -17.97 -6.11
CA ALA A 94 -9.86 -19.05 -5.12
C ALA A 94 -8.72 -18.85 -4.11
N VAL A 95 -7.53 -18.48 -4.57
CA VAL A 95 -6.40 -18.12 -3.72
C VAL A 95 -6.73 -16.89 -2.87
N GLN A 96 -7.37 -15.88 -3.44
CA GLN A 96 -7.81 -14.68 -2.72
C GLN A 96 -8.75 -15.03 -1.56
N ARG A 97 -9.79 -15.84 -1.80
CA ARG A 97 -10.69 -16.32 -0.73
C ARG A 97 -9.93 -17.02 0.38
N ARG A 98 -8.94 -17.86 0.02
CA ARG A 98 -8.12 -18.57 1.01
C ARG A 98 -7.28 -17.61 1.85
N VAL A 99 -6.72 -16.56 1.25
CA VAL A 99 -6.01 -15.50 1.98
C VAL A 99 -6.96 -14.82 2.97
N GLU A 100 -8.19 -14.51 2.59
CA GLU A 100 -9.19 -13.91 3.48
C GLU A 100 -9.60 -14.84 4.63
N GLU A 101 -9.75 -16.13 4.39
CA GLU A 101 -10.01 -17.13 5.44
C GLU A 101 -8.90 -17.14 6.50
N LEU A 102 -7.64 -17.05 6.06
CA LEU A 102 -6.48 -17.13 6.93
C LEU A 102 -6.17 -15.80 7.63
N LEU A 103 -6.34 -14.68 6.95
CA LEU A 103 -5.89 -13.37 7.40
C LEU A 103 -7.02 -12.37 7.72
N GLY A 104 -8.28 -12.77 7.49
CA GLY A 104 -9.46 -11.95 7.69
C GLY A 104 -9.79 -11.09 6.47
N PRO A 105 -10.91 -10.33 6.51
CA PRO A 105 -11.43 -9.61 5.36
C PRO A 105 -10.54 -8.44 4.95
N PHE A 106 -10.51 -8.15 3.64
CA PHE A 106 -9.91 -6.96 3.08
C PHE A 106 -10.98 -6.04 2.50
N ALA A 107 -10.84 -4.74 2.70
CA ALA A 107 -11.78 -3.74 2.22
C ALA A 107 -11.72 -3.57 0.69
N VAL A 108 -10.59 -3.93 0.07
CA VAL A 108 -10.39 -3.91 -1.39
C VAL A 108 -9.35 -4.93 -1.83
N TRP A 109 -9.59 -5.52 -2.99
CA TRP A 109 -8.60 -6.26 -3.79
C TRP A 109 -8.45 -5.57 -5.14
N ALA A 110 -7.24 -5.18 -5.49
CA ALA A 110 -6.89 -4.68 -6.81
C ALA A 110 -5.84 -5.61 -7.42
N VAL A 111 -6.19 -6.28 -8.50
CA VAL A 111 -5.35 -7.30 -9.13
C VAL A 111 -5.06 -6.90 -10.57
N CYS A 112 -3.80 -6.89 -10.95
CA CYS A 112 -3.36 -6.71 -12.32
C CYS A 112 -3.11 -8.08 -12.98
N PRO A 113 -3.89 -8.49 -13.98
CA PRO A 113 -3.71 -9.75 -14.68
C PRO A 113 -2.66 -9.70 -15.81
N HIS A 114 -2.12 -8.50 -16.10
CA HIS A 114 -1.30 -8.23 -17.27
C HIS A 114 0.16 -8.65 -17.09
N GLY A 115 0.79 -9.04 -18.20
CA GLY A 115 2.22 -9.31 -18.30
C GLY A 115 3.07 -8.04 -18.38
N PRO A 116 4.42 -8.17 -18.26
CA PRO A 116 5.31 -7.01 -18.36
C PRO A 116 5.27 -6.31 -19.74
N ALA A 117 4.98 -7.05 -20.80
CA ALA A 117 4.95 -6.53 -22.18
C ALA A 117 3.63 -5.87 -22.57
N ASP A 118 2.57 -5.96 -21.74
CA ASP A 118 1.24 -5.46 -22.10
C ASP A 118 1.11 -3.94 -21.98
N GLY A 119 2.09 -3.24 -21.44
CA GLY A 119 2.14 -1.78 -21.35
C GLY A 119 0.99 -1.16 -20.53
N CYS A 120 0.34 -1.95 -19.66
CA CYS A 120 -0.81 -1.49 -18.89
C CYS A 120 -0.41 -0.51 -17.77
N GLY A 121 -1.27 0.47 -17.47
CA GLY A 121 -1.06 1.43 -16.38
C GLY A 121 -1.34 0.89 -14.98
N CYS A 122 -1.77 -0.39 -14.84
CA CYS A 122 -2.09 -0.96 -13.51
C CYS A 122 -0.97 -1.81 -12.92
N ARG A 123 -0.12 -2.45 -13.73
CA ARG A 123 0.95 -3.31 -13.23
C ARG A 123 2.01 -2.51 -12.47
N LYS A 124 2.24 -2.84 -11.20
CA LYS A 124 3.36 -2.28 -10.40
C LYS A 124 4.69 -2.47 -11.18
N PRO A 125 5.52 -1.44 -11.33
CA PRO A 125 5.57 -0.18 -10.57
C PRO A 125 4.65 0.95 -11.07
N ALA A 126 3.76 0.75 -12.06
CA ALA A 126 2.76 1.74 -12.42
C ALA A 126 1.72 1.93 -11.29
N PRO A 127 1.13 3.13 -11.14
CA PRO A 127 0.31 3.49 -9.98
C PRO A 127 -1.12 2.95 -9.99
N GLY A 128 -1.57 2.37 -11.10
CA GLY A 128 -3.01 2.14 -11.35
C GLY A 128 -3.71 1.27 -10.33
N LEU A 129 -3.05 0.23 -9.76
CA LEU A 129 -3.64 -0.58 -8.69
C LEU A 129 -3.85 0.23 -7.40
N VAL A 130 -2.85 1.03 -6.99
CA VAL A 130 -2.92 1.88 -5.80
C VAL A 130 -4.03 2.92 -5.96
N LEU A 131 -4.06 3.62 -7.09
CA LEU A 131 -5.09 4.62 -7.40
C LEU A 131 -6.49 4.01 -7.45
N ALA A 132 -6.64 2.81 -8.02
CA ALA A 132 -7.92 2.10 -8.05
C ALA A 132 -8.40 1.71 -6.65
N ALA A 133 -7.48 1.21 -5.80
CA ALA A 133 -7.78 0.88 -4.41
C ALA A 133 -8.17 2.12 -3.61
N CYS A 134 -7.43 3.22 -3.72
CA CYS A 134 -7.75 4.49 -3.06
C CYS A 134 -9.13 5.00 -3.46
N ARG A 135 -9.45 5.02 -4.76
CA ARG A 135 -10.81 5.41 -5.23
C ARG A 135 -11.90 4.52 -4.65
N ARG A 136 -11.67 3.20 -4.60
CA ARG A 136 -12.66 2.25 -4.04
C ARG A 136 -12.88 2.43 -2.56
N LEU A 137 -11.85 2.85 -1.81
CA LEU A 137 -11.89 3.10 -0.37
C LEU A 137 -12.34 4.53 -0.03
N GLY A 138 -12.39 5.45 -1.00
CA GLY A 138 -12.72 6.86 -0.76
C GLY A 138 -11.62 7.61 0.01
N VAL A 139 -10.35 7.22 -0.15
CA VAL A 139 -9.20 7.85 0.51
C VAL A 139 -8.25 8.48 -0.51
N ALA A 140 -7.52 9.51 -0.07
CA ALA A 140 -6.50 10.11 -0.91
C ALA A 140 -5.21 9.26 -0.94
N PRO A 141 -4.50 9.17 -2.08
CA PRO A 141 -3.25 8.42 -2.16
C PRO A 141 -2.19 8.90 -1.17
N GLU A 142 -2.07 10.20 -0.94
CA GLU A 142 -1.14 10.81 0.02
C GLU A 142 -1.39 10.39 1.46
N ASP A 143 -2.64 10.02 1.79
CA ASP A 143 -3.02 9.49 3.09
C ASP A 143 -2.96 7.95 3.14
N THR A 144 -2.44 7.32 2.11
CA THR A 144 -2.38 5.85 1.99
C THR A 144 -0.95 5.36 2.10
N ALA A 145 -0.76 4.22 2.76
CA ALA A 145 0.52 3.51 2.75
C ALA A 145 0.43 2.23 1.92
N VAL A 146 1.52 1.87 1.25
CA VAL A 146 1.71 0.60 0.53
C VAL A 146 2.85 -0.16 1.19
N VAL A 147 2.62 -1.40 1.56
CA VAL A 147 3.63 -2.31 2.12
C VAL A 147 3.87 -3.42 1.11
N GLY A 148 5.14 -3.65 0.77
CA GLY A 148 5.53 -4.68 -0.19
C GLY A 148 6.96 -5.16 0.06
N ASP A 149 7.39 -6.20 -0.66
CA ASP A 149 8.69 -6.84 -0.48
C ASP A 149 9.69 -6.49 -1.59
N ILE A 150 9.25 -5.88 -2.68
CA ILE A 150 10.12 -5.53 -3.83
C ILE A 150 10.01 -4.06 -4.24
N GLY A 151 10.99 -3.59 -5.01
CA GLY A 151 11.05 -2.22 -5.51
C GLY A 151 9.85 -1.80 -6.36
N ALA A 152 9.15 -2.74 -7.01
CA ALA A 152 7.96 -2.45 -7.80
C ALA A 152 6.79 -1.94 -6.94
N ASP A 153 6.67 -2.40 -5.69
CA ASP A 153 5.66 -1.92 -4.74
C ASP A 153 5.91 -0.47 -4.34
N LEU A 154 7.16 -0.17 -3.99
CA LEU A 154 7.59 1.19 -3.65
C LEU A 154 7.46 2.12 -4.86
N GLY A 155 7.77 1.62 -6.06
CA GLY A 155 7.59 2.35 -7.31
C GLY A 155 6.14 2.74 -7.54
N ALA A 156 5.21 1.80 -7.33
CA ALA A 156 3.77 2.04 -7.46
C ALA A 156 3.25 3.01 -6.41
N ALA A 157 3.70 2.87 -5.15
CA ALA A 157 3.39 3.80 -4.08
C ALA A 157 3.82 5.23 -4.44
N ARG A 158 5.10 5.41 -4.79
CA ARG A 158 5.66 6.70 -5.17
C ARG A 158 4.94 7.32 -6.38
N ALA A 159 4.68 6.52 -7.41
CA ALA A 159 4.01 7.00 -8.62
C ALA A 159 2.54 7.40 -8.36
N ALA A 160 1.90 6.83 -7.34
CA ALA A 160 0.56 7.20 -6.90
C ALA A 160 0.54 8.38 -5.91
N GLY A 161 1.68 8.82 -5.38
CA GLY A 161 1.77 9.81 -4.31
C GLY A 161 1.54 9.21 -2.90
N ALA A 162 1.54 7.89 -2.77
CA ALA A 162 1.38 7.18 -1.51
C ALA A 162 2.73 6.92 -0.80
N ARG A 163 2.68 6.67 0.50
CA ARG A 163 3.84 6.27 1.29
C ARG A 163 4.18 4.79 1.03
N GLY A 164 5.43 4.46 0.70
CA GLY A 164 5.90 3.08 0.54
C GLY A 164 6.71 2.60 1.74
N VAL A 165 6.51 1.36 2.16
CA VAL A 165 7.33 0.67 3.18
C VAL A 165 7.78 -0.68 2.62
N LEU A 166 9.09 -0.91 2.57
CA LEU A 166 9.67 -2.19 2.14
C LEU A 166 9.81 -3.13 3.34
N VAL A 167 9.31 -4.35 3.18
CA VAL A 167 9.57 -5.48 4.09
C VAL A 167 10.36 -6.52 3.29
N PRO A 168 11.70 -6.46 3.31
CA PRO A 168 12.51 -7.27 2.44
C PRO A 168 12.42 -8.76 2.81
N THR A 169 12.46 -9.61 1.80
CA THR A 169 12.59 -11.06 1.90
C THR A 169 13.97 -11.50 1.40
N PRO A 170 14.36 -12.77 1.55
CA PRO A 170 15.65 -13.27 1.01
C PRO A 170 15.79 -13.13 -0.51
N VAL A 171 14.67 -12.93 -1.24
CA VAL A 171 14.69 -12.74 -2.70
C VAL A 171 14.64 -11.28 -3.12
N THR A 172 14.46 -10.34 -2.20
CA THR A 172 14.53 -8.91 -2.46
C THR A 172 15.95 -8.52 -2.85
N ARG A 173 16.10 -7.80 -3.96
CA ARG A 173 17.42 -7.43 -4.48
C ARG A 173 18.12 -6.41 -3.57
N PRO A 174 19.45 -6.53 -3.37
CA PRO A 174 20.20 -5.59 -2.52
C PRO A 174 20.05 -4.12 -2.93
N GLU A 175 19.98 -3.84 -4.24
CA GLU A 175 19.78 -2.48 -4.74
C GLU A 175 18.39 -1.93 -4.43
N GLU A 176 17.35 -2.76 -4.38
CA GLU A 176 16.01 -2.36 -3.96
C GLU A 176 15.97 -2.03 -2.46
N ILE A 177 16.67 -2.85 -1.66
CA ILE A 177 16.81 -2.61 -0.22
C ILE A 177 17.56 -1.30 0.03
N ALA A 178 18.66 -1.04 -0.70
CA ALA A 178 19.46 0.17 -0.57
C ALA A 178 18.69 1.43 -0.99
N ALA A 179 17.87 1.33 -2.03
CA ALA A 179 17.09 2.43 -2.58
C ALA A 179 15.79 2.73 -1.79
N ALA A 180 15.38 1.85 -0.87
CA ALA A 180 14.13 2.01 -0.14
C ALA A 180 14.22 3.13 0.91
N PRO A 181 13.40 4.19 0.83
CA PRO A 181 13.42 5.30 1.79
C PRO A 181 12.86 4.90 3.17
N CYS A 182 12.00 3.89 3.22
CA CYS A 182 11.43 3.35 4.46
C CYS A 182 11.46 1.83 4.40
N ARG A 183 12.05 1.22 5.43
CA ARG A 183 12.19 -0.24 5.55
C ARG A 183 11.73 -0.69 6.91
N ALA A 184 11.16 -1.88 6.96
CA ALA A 184 10.80 -2.55 8.20
C ALA A 184 11.40 -3.98 8.20
N ALA A 185 11.65 -4.51 9.39
CA ALA A 185 12.21 -5.84 9.54
C ALA A 185 11.19 -6.94 9.21
N ASP A 186 9.91 -6.68 9.50
CA ASP A 186 8.77 -7.57 9.30
C ASP A 186 7.46 -6.77 9.19
N LEU A 187 6.35 -7.45 8.94
CA LEU A 187 5.03 -6.81 8.85
C LEU A 187 4.58 -6.13 10.16
N PRO A 188 4.75 -6.73 11.34
CA PRO A 188 4.50 -6.05 12.60
C PRO A 188 5.30 -4.76 12.77
N ASP A 189 6.58 -4.76 12.35
CA ASP A 189 7.42 -3.57 12.40
C ASP A 189 6.94 -2.49 11.42
N ALA A 190 6.58 -2.87 10.19
CA ALA A 190 6.00 -1.96 9.20
C ALA A 190 4.75 -1.26 9.76
N VAL A 191 3.86 -2.02 10.37
CA VAL A 191 2.62 -1.48 10.97
C VAL A 191 2.93 -0.59 12.18
N ARG A 192 3.87 -0.97 13.04
CA ARG A 192 4.32 -0.09 14.15
C ARG A 192 4.85 1.25 13.63
N GLN A 193 5.66 1.25 12.57
CA GLN A 193 6.17 2.48 11.96
C GLN A 193 5.06 3.34 11.36
N LEU A 194 4.06 2.72 10.72
CA LEU A 194 2.92 3.42 10.13
C LEU A 194 1.97 4.01 11.17
N LEU A 195 1.81 3.36 12.30
CA LEU A 195 0.95 3.81 13.38
C LEU A 195 1.59 4.88 14.29
N GLY A 196 2.88 5.15 14.12
CA GLY A 196 3.69 5.93 15.03
C GLY A 196 4.02 5.12 16.31
N ARG A 197 5.15 5.41 16.95
CA ARG A 197 5.43 4.89 18.30
C ARG A 197 4.28 5.34 19.21
N PRO A 198 3.74 4.45 20.10
CA PRO A 198 2.95 4.96 21.20
C PRO A 198 3.83 5.99 21.91
N SER A 199 3.31 7.20 22.12
CA SER A 199 3.95 8.16 23.03
C SER A 199 4.13 7.40 24.34
N SER A 200 5.37 7.14 24.74
CA SER A 200 5.68 6.77 26.10
C SER A 200 5.31 7.99 26.93
N ALA A 201 4.08 8.05 27.43
CA ALA A 201 3.73 8.92 28.52
C ALA A 201 4.62 8.46 29.69
N GLU A 202 5.68 9.21 29.96
CA GLU A 202 6.39 9.10 31.22
C GLU A 202 5.37 9.29 32.34
N PRO A 203 5.35 8.39 33.35
CA PRO A 203 4.55 8.67 34.52
C PRO A 203 5.13 9.91 35.20
N VAL A 204 4.32 10.97 35.28
CA VAL A 204 4.58 12.14 36.11
C VAL A 204 4.69 11.62 37.53
N ARG A 205 5.87 11.73 38.12
CA ARG A 205 6.14 11.53 39.56
C ARG A 205 5.66 12.73 40.35
#